data_d6e0db7bb12cee2e7de370f324e05509
#
_entry.id   d6e0db7bb12cee2e7de370f324e05509
#
_cell.length_a   1.000
_cell.length_b   1.000
_cell.length_c   1.000
_cell.angle_alpha   90.00
_cell.angle_beta   90.00
_cell.angle_gamma   90.00
#
_symmetry.space_group_name_H-M   'P 1'
#
loop_
_entity.id
_entity.type
_entity.pdbx_description
1 polymer ?
#
loop_
_entity_poly.entity_id
_entity_poly.type
_entity_poly.pdbx_seq_one_letter_code
_entity_poly.pdbx_strand_id
1 'polypeptide(L)'
;MSHKVETMIEHQFAEVNGVKLHYVIGGKGPTVMLLHGFPDFWYTWKDQIPMLIEAGYRVVAPDLRGYNLSSKPEGVDHYSIDTLCADVNGLIEHLGEEQVYLTGHDWGGNISWYFTMMYPHRVRRLAILNMLHPERLQTGLRTLPQLRRSWYMFFFQIPKLPEKALARDNNHMLRTIFKKEPKEPFSDQEVQVYLKAFEQKETLSAAINYYRAMFRRSSATKKAQMRKIEQPVLILFGDLDPHLSKDLADPLPEWVPNTEIHHYDDATHWIQHDKPAEVSQRLIAFFK
;
A
#
# COMPACT_ATOMS: atom_id res chain seq x y z
N MET A 1 -11.88 17.31 2.34
CA MET A 1 -11.17 16.47 3.34
C MET A 1 -12.09 16.22 4.52
N SER A 2 -12.09 15.04 5.09
CA SER A 2 -12.84 14.78 6.32
C SER A 2 -12.25 15.66 7.43
N HIS A 3 -13.01 16.65 7.89
CA HIS A 3 -12.56 17.60 8.92
C HIS A 3 -12.09 16.88 10.21
N LYS A 4 -12.65 15.70 10.48
CA LYS A 4 -12.35 14.93 11.69
C LYS A 4 -10.91 14.42 11.71
N VAL A 5 -10.39 13.84 10.61
CA VAL A 5 -9.02 13.28 10.60
C VAL A 5 -7.97 14.37 10.77
N GLU A 6 -8.12 15.51 10.08
CA GLU A 6 -7.16 16.62 10.12
C GLU A 6 -6.97 17.22 11.54
N THR A 7 -7.99 17.16 12.39
CA THR A 7 -7.88 17.65 13.77
C THR A 7 -7.19 16.68 14.72
N MET A 8 -6.93 15.44 14.29
CA MET A 8 -6.37 14.37 15.12
C MET A 8 -4.92 14.01 14.76
N ILE A 9 -4.39 14.62 13.70
CA ILE A 9 -3.06 14.31 13.16
C ILE A 9 -2.19 15.56 13.03
N GLU A 10 -0.90 15.32 12.93
CA GLU A 10 0.11 16.30 12.56
C GLU A 10 0.83 15.84 11.30
N HIS A 11 1.15 16.80 10.41
CA HIS A 11 1.98 16.59 9.24
C HIS A 11 3.44 16.77 9.58
N GLN A 12 4.26 15.75 9.37
CA GLN A 12 5.67 15.77 9.69
C GLN A 12 6.52 15.25 8.52
N PHE A 13 7.82 15.44 8.61
CA PHE A 13 8.80 14.98 7.64
C PHE A 13 9.96 14.28 8.34
N ALA A 14 10.47 13.22 7.70
CA ALA A 14 11.67 12.50 8.13
C ALA A 14 12.67 12.43 6.98
N GLU A 15 13.94 12.72 7.27
CA GLU A 15 15.06 12.46 6.36
C GLU A 15 15.55 11.03 6.60
N VAL A 16 15.20 10.10 5.73
CA VAL A 16 15.51 8.69 5.88
C VAL A 16 15.99 8.11 4.54
N ASN A 17 16.97 7.23 4.57
CA ASN A 17 17.45 6.53 3.38
C ASN A 17 17.71 7.45 2.16
N GLY A 18 18.23 8.65 2.42
CA GLY A 18 18.58 9.65 1.40
C GLY A 18 17.39 10.37 0.74
N VAL A 19 16.19 10.28 1.33
CA VAL A 19 14.98 10.99 0.88
C VAL A 19 14.26 11.63 2.04
N LYS A 20 13.50 12.68 1.74
CA LYS A 20 12.56 13.30 2.66
C LYS A 20 11.19 12.64 2.48
N LEU A 21 10.71 11.95 3.49
CA LEU A 21 9.38 11.37 3.54
C LEU A 21 8.44 12.28 4.34
N HIS A 22 7.31 12.60 3.76
CA HIS A 22 6.17 13.16 4.48
C HIS A 22 5.39 12.04 5.16
N TYR A 23 4.88 12.29 6.35
CA TYR A 23 3.94 11.39 7.02
C TYR A 23 2.98 12.17 7.91
N VAL A 24 1.82 11.58 8.15
CA VAL A 24 0.91 12.05 9.18
C VAL A 24 1.04 11.16 10.42
N ILE A 25 0.89 11.79 11.59
CA ILE A 25 1.01 11.13 12.88
C ILE A 25 -0.05 11.64 13.84
N GLY A 26 -0.65 10.74 14.63
CA GLY A 26 -1.62 11.11 15.65
C GLY A 26 -1.78 10.02 16.70
N GLY A 27 -2.41 10.40 17.84
CA GLY A 27 -2.65 9.46 18.93
C GLY A 27 -1.42 9.18 19.81
N LYS A 28 -1.59 8.22 20.71
CA LYS A 28 -0.56 7.77 21.68
C LYS A 28 -0.71 6.27 21.89
N GLY A 29 0.35 5.60 22.37
CA GLY A 29 0.36 4.16 22.63
C GLY A 29 1.17 3.38 21.58
N PRO A 30 0.95 2.08 21.42
CA PRO A 30 1.69 1.26 20.45
C PRO A 30 1.50 1.78 19.02
N THR A 31 2.58 1.79 18.24
CA THR A 31 2.57 2.38 16.91
C THR A 31 1.98 1.44 15.86
N VAL A 32 0.99 1.93 15.11
CA VAL A 32 0.44 1.33 13.90
C VAL A 32 0.92 2.14 12.70
N MET A 33 1.65 1.50 11.78
CA MET A 33 2.11 2.10 10.54
C MET A 33 1.22 1.63 9.38
N LEU A 34 0.70 2.58 8.60
CA LEU A 34 -0.28 2.36 7.53
C LEU A 34 0.34 2.75 6.18
N LEU A 35 0.64 1.77 5.32
CA LEU A 35 1.25 1.98 4.02
C LEU A 35 0.19 1.94 2.90
N HIS A 36 0.10 3.02 2.12
CA HIS A 36 -0.83 3.14 1.00
C HIS A 36 -0.30 2.47 -0.28
N GLY A 37 -1.13 2.39 -1.32
CA GLY A 37 -0.80 1.84 -2.63
C GLY A 37 -0.81 2.85 -3.78
N PHE A 38 -1.12 2.36 -4.98
CA PHE A 38 -1.25 3.14 -6.20
C PHE A 38 -2.73 3.17 -6.67
N PRO A 39 -3.22 4.32 -7.13
CA PRO A 39 -2.66 5.67 -7.14
C PRO A 39 -3.14 6.48 -5.91
N ASP A 40 -2.47 6.31 -4.79
CA ASP A 40 -2.96 6.70 -3.48
C ASP A 40 -1.91 7.51 -2.69
N PHE A 41 -2.22 7.89 -1.46
CA PHE A 41 -1.34 8.54 -0.50
C PHE A 41 -1.90 8.36 0.93
N TRP A 42 -1.30 8.91 1.97
CA TRP A 42 -1.72 8.72 3.37
C TRP A 42 -3.24 8.87 3.60
N TYR A 43 -3.91 9.68 2.79
CA TYR A 43 -5.33 10.03 2.94
C TYR A 43 -6.28 8.83 2.72
N THR A 44 -5.83 7.76 2.10
CA THR A 44 -6.59 6.50 1.97
C THR A 44 -7.03 5.95 3.32
N TRP A 45 -6.27 6.28 4.38
CA TRP A 45 -6.51 5.84 5.74
C TRP A 45 -7.35 6.80 6.59
N LYS A 46 -7.97 7.81 5.97
CA LYS A 46 -8.73 8.88 6.63
C LYS A 46 -9.82 8.41 7.60
N ASP A 47 -10.39 7.24 7.34
CA ASP A 47 -11.46 6.65 8.16
C ASP A 47 -10.89 5.69 9.22
N GLN A 48 -9.75 5.03 8.95
CA GLN A 48 -9.08 4.12 9.89
C GLN A 48 -8.30 4.89 10.96
N ILE A 49 -7.64 5.97 10.59
CA ILE A 49 -6.81 6.78 11.50
C ILE A 49 -7.57 7.21 12.76
N PRO A 50 -8.76 7.86 12.68
CA PRO A 50 -9.50 8.27 13.86
C PRO A 50 -9.88 7.09 14.77
N MET A 51 -10.32 5.98 14.18
CA MET A 51 -10.76 4.81 14.94
C MET A 51 -9.62 4.11 15.68
N LEU A 52 -8.43 4.05 15.06
CA LEU A 52 -7.22 3.51 15.69
C LEU A 52 -6.72 4.43 16.81
N ILE A 53 -6.76 5.75 16.62
CA ILE A 53 -6.40 6.72 17.66
C ILE A 53 -7.35 6.60 18.87
N GLU A 54 -8.66 6.55 18.63
CA GLU A 54 -9.68 6.35 19.66
C GLU A 54 -9.53 5.02 20.40
N ALA A 55 -8.99 4.00 19.71
CA ALA A 55 -8.67 2.69 20.31
C ALA A 55 -7.34 2.67 21.10
N GLY A 56 -6.62 3.80 21.19
CA GLY A 56 -5.40 3.95 21.99
C GLY A 56 -4.11 3.61 21.25
N TYR A 57 -4.09 3.71 19.93
CA TYR A 57 -2.88 3.55 19.12
C TYR A 57 -2.28 4.89 18.70
N ARG A 58 -0.97 4.93 18.58
CA ARG A 58 -0.24 5.94 17.82
C ARG A 58 -0.25 5.53 16.36
N VAL A 59 -0.83 6.33 15.49
CA VAL A 59 -0.95 6.03 14.06
C VAL A 59 0.05 6.84 13.27
N VAL A 60 0.76 6.20 12.34
CA VAL A 60 1.71 6.81 11.40
C VAL A 60 1.34 6.34 9.99
N ALA A 61 1.05 7.29 9.10
CA ALA A 61 0.76 6.99 7.71
C ALA A 61 1.66 7.85 6.81
N PRO A 62 2.75 7.29 6.25
CA PRO A 62 3.62 8.01 5.33
C PRO A 62 3.00 8.16 3.94
N ASP A 63 3.38 9.22 3.24
CA ASP A 63 3.42 9.21 1.79
C ASP A 63 4.66 8.43 1.37
N LEU A 64 4.48 7.33 0.67
CA LEU A 64 5.58 6.52 0.20
C LEU A 64 6.48 7.33 -0.74
N ARG A 65 7.76 6.95 -0.87
CA ARG A 65 8.69 7.54 -1.83
C ARG A 65 8.02 7.72 -3.20
N GLY A 66 8.09 8.90 -3.79
CA GLY A 66 7.49 9.18 -5.09
C GLY A 66 6.06 9.69 -5.07
N TYR A 67 5.40 9.69 -3.91
CA TYR A 67 4.00 10.11 -3.78
C TYR A 67 3.87 11.44 -3.03
N ASN A 68 2.80 12.17 -3.37
CA ASN A 68 2.32 13.40 -2.73
C ASN A 68 3.47 14.32 -2.27
N LEU A 69 3.68 14.55 -0.98
CA LEU A 69 4.68 15.47 -0.44
C LEU A 69 6.07 14.83 -0.22
N SER A 70 6.20 13.52 -0.40
CA SER A 70 7.49 12.84 -0.31
C SER A 70 8.40 13.06 -1.51
N SER A 71 9.70 12.92 -1.32
CA SER A 71 10.72 13.02 -2.39
C SER A 71 10.45 12.07 -3.56
N LYS A 72 10.76 12.53 -4.77
CA LYS A 72 10.53 11.82 -6.03
C LYS A 72 11.83 11.69 -6.82
N PRO A 73 12.81 10.89 -6.35
CA PRO A 73 14.08 10.74 -7.04
C PRO A 73 13.90 10.19 -8.46
N GLU A 74 14.67 10.72 -9.41
CA GLU A 74 14.62 10.27 -10.79
C GLU A 74 15.27 8.90 -10.97
N GLY A 75 14.71 8.09 -11.89
CA GLY A 75 15.24 6.78 -12.23
C GLY A 75 14.56 5.63 -11.52
N VAL A 76 14.46 4.51 -12.25
CA VAL A 76 13.73 3.31 -11.81
C VAL A 76 14.38 2.63 -10.61
N ASP A 77 15.72 2.70 -10.52
CA ASP A 77 16.49 1.96 -9.51
C ASP A 77 16.26 2.47 -8.09
N HIS A 78 15.77 3.72 -7.95
CA HIS A 78 15.36 4.30 -6.67
C HIS A 78 14.05 3.72 -6.12
N TYR A 79 13.34 2.89 -6.88
CA TYR A 79 12.04 2.31 -6.50
C TYR A 79 12.09 0.79 -6.36
N SER A 80 13.28 0.23 -6.14
CA SER A 80 13.42 -1.19 -5.85
C SER A 80 12.75 -1.53 -4.52
N ILE A 81 12.24 -2.75 -4.38
CA ILE A 81 11.60 -3.19 -3.13
C ILE A 81 12.55 -3.08 -1.93
N ASP A 82 13.84 -3.34 -2.14
CA ASP A 82 14.86 -3.21 -1.09
C ASP A 82 14.96 -1.75 -0.61
N THR A 83 14.94 -0.80 -1.55
CA THR A 83 14.95 0.64 -1.25
C THR A 83 13.68 1.06 -0.51
N LEU A 84 12.51 0.60 -0.96
CA LEU A 84 11.23 0.92 -0.33
C LEU A 84 11.12 0.33 1.08
N CYS A 85 11.61 -0.88 1.29
CA CYS A 85 11.71 -1.48 2.63
C CYS A 85 12.71 -0.73 3.53
N ALA A 86 13.82 -0.24 2.98
CA ALA A 86 14.78 0.59 3.73
C ALA A 86 14.16 1.92 4.16
N ASP A 87 13.28 2.53 3.36
CA ASP A 87 12.53 3.72 3.76
C ASP A 87 11.64 3.45 4.98
N VAL A 88 10.90 2.34 4.95
CA VAL A 88 10.04 1.93 6.08
C VAL A 88 10.87 1.70 7.34
N ASN A 89 12.02 0.99 7.23
CA ASN A 89 12.92 0.78 8.36
C ASN A 89 13.46 2.11 8.90
N GLY A 90 13.92 3.00 8.01
CA GLY A 90 14.43 4.32 8.41
C GLY A 90 13.37 5.18 9.09
N LEU A 91 12.10 5.10 8.66
CA LEU A 91 11.01 5.80 9.34
C LEU A 91 10.74 5.22 10.73
N ILE A 92 10.75 3.90 10.90
CA ILE A 92 10.60 3.24 12.20
C ILE A 92 11.74 3.68 13.16
N GLU A 93 12.98 3.73 12.67
CA GLU A 93 14.13 4.21 13.44
C GLU A 93 14.01 5.70 13.79
N HIS A 94 13.59 6.55 12.85
CA HIS A 94 13.34 7.97 13.07
C HIS A 94 12.30 8.21 14.18
N LEU A 95 11.27 7.36 14.24
CA LEU A 95 10.22 7.43 15.26
C LEU A 95 10.67 6.89 16.63
N GLY A 96 11.86 6.30 16.73
CA GLY A 96 12.38 5.68 17.95
C GLY A 96 11.70 4.37 18.33
N GLU A 97 11.06 3.69 17.35
CA GLU A 97 10.34 2.45 17.59
C GLU A 97 11.23 1.22 17.36
N GLU A 98 11.09 0.22 18.22
CA GLU A 98 11.71 -1.09 17.99
C GLU A 98 10.86 -1.96 17.07
N GLN A 99 9.55 -1.96 17.30
CA GLN A 99 8.55 -2.75 16.57
C GLN A 99 7.27 -1.96 16.36
N VAL A 100 6.61 -2.22 15.23
CA VAL A 100 5.32 -1.63 14.89
C VAL A 100 4.29 -2.71 14.54
N TYR A 101 3.01 -2.36 14.65
CA TYR A 101 1.95 -3.02 13.89
C TYR A 101 1.99 -2.46 12.49
N LEU A 102 2.12 -3.32 11.48
CA LEU A 102 2.25 -2.90 10.09
C LEU A 102 0.99 -3.25 9.31
N THR A 103 0.45 -2.27 8.61
CA THR A 103 -0.69 -2.47 7.70
C THR A 103 -0.34 -1.95 6.33
N GLY A 104 -0.67 -2.69 5.28
CA GLY A 104 -0.46 -2.22 3.91
C GLY A 104 -1.60 -2.59 2.98
N HIS A 105 -1.92 -1.66 2.07
CA HIS A 105 -2.87 -1.83 0.99
C HIS A 105 -2.14 -1.75 -0.36
N ASP A 106 -2.47 -2.59 -1.33
CA ASP A 106 -1.90 -2.60 -2.69
C ASP A 106 -0.36 -2.58 -2.66
N TRP A 107 0.33 -1.59 -3.24
CA TRP A 107 1.79 -1.48 -3.15
C TRP A 107 2.31 -1.40 -1.71
N GLY A 108 1.58 -0.72 -0.82
CA GLY A 108 1.89 -0.75 0.62
C GLY A 108 1.82 -2.16 1.20
N GLY A 109 0.87 -2.98 0.75
CA GLY A 109 0.79 -4.40 1.08
C GLY A 109 1.97 -5.20 0.54
N ASN A 110 2.37 -4.95 -0.73
CA ASN A 110 3.54 -5.61 -1.31
C ASN A 110 4.84 -5.25 -0.55
N ILE A 111 5.01 -3.97 -0.19
CA ILE A 111 6.15 -3.51 0.64
C ILE A 111 6.07 -4.19 2.01
N SER A 112 4.90 -4.25 2.64
CA SER A 112 4.72 -4.85 3.97
C SER A 112 5.06 -6.34 3.99
N TRP A 113 4.72 -7.10 2.96
CA TRP A 113 5.15 -8.49 2.79
C TRP A 113 6.67 -8.62 2.79
N TYR A 114 7.36 -7.90 1.88
CA TYR A 114 8.81 -7.97 1.78
C TYR A 114 9.50 -7.40 3.01
N PHE A 115 8.98 -6.31 3.58
CA PHE A 115 9.51 -5.73 4.80
C PHE A 115 9.49 -6.73 5.96
N THR A 116 8.39 -7.43 6.16
CA THR A 116 8.28 -8.43 7.22
C THR A 116 9.25 -9.60 7.00
N MET A 117 9.50 -10.01 5.75
CA MET A 117 10.51 -11.03 5.43
C MET A 117 11.95 -10.55 5.69
N MET A 118 12.24 -9.27 5.41
CA MET A 118 13.60 -8.70 5.53
C MET A 118 13.92 -8.22 6.94
N TYR A 119 12.92 -7.68 7.65
CA TYR A 119 13.04 -7.09 8.99
C TYR A 119 12.03 -7.70 9.97
N PRO A 120 12.03 -9.05 10.17
CA PRO A 120 10.99 -9.70 10.96
C PRO A 120 10.92 -9.20 12.42
N HIS A 121 12.04 -8.74 12.98
CA HIS A 121 12.11 -8.18 14.32
C HIS A 121 11.44 -6.81 14.47
N ARG A 122 11.16 -6.12 13.36
CA ARG A 122 10.49 -4.80 13.33
C ARG A 122 8.97 -4.89 13.30
N VAL A 123 8.41 -6.07 13.01
CA VAL A 123 6.96 -6.24 12.84
C VAL A 123 6.40 -7.11 13.95
N ARG A 124 5.48 -6.56 14.73
CA ARG A 124 4.76 -7.29 15.78
C ARG A 124 3.63 -8.12 15.20
N ARG A 125 2.81 -7.53 14.37
CA ARG A 125 1.72 -8.18 13.59
C ARG A 125 1.60 -7.49 12.24
N LEU A 126 1.22 -8.22 11.22
CA LEU A 126 1.08 -7.74 9.85
C LEU A 126 -0.37 -7.80 9.40
N ALA A 127 -0.92 -6.70 8.90
CA ALA A 127 -2.24 -6.68 8.26
C ALA A 127 -2.10 -6.29 6.77
N ILE A 128 -2.75 -7.04 5.89
CA ILE A 128 -2.70 -6.84 4.44
C ILE A 128 -4.11 -6.65 3.90
N LEU A 129 -4.32 -5.58 3.16
CA LEU A 129 -5.56 -5.27 2.48
C LEU A 129 -5.34 -5.36 0.97
N ASN A 130 -6.14 -6.18 0.30
CA ASN A 130 -6.14 -6.37 -1.16
C ASN A 130 -4.73 -6.37 -1.78
N MET A 131 -3.86 -7.27 -1.28
CA MET A 131 -2.58 -7.57 -1.89
C MET A 131 -2.21 -9.05 -1.68
N LEU A 132 -1.84 -9.71 -2.77
CA LEU A 132 -1.41 -11.10 -2.76
C LEU A 132 -0.02 -11.24 -2.12
N HIS A 133 0.20 -12.37 -1.46
CA HIS A 133 1.58 -12.77 -1.08
C HIS A 133 2.47 -12.82 -2.34
N PRO A 134 3.74 -12.37 -2.28
CA PRO A 134 4.60 -12.29 -3.48
C PRO A 134 4.73 -13.59 -4.27
N GLU A 135 4.71 -14.74 -3.61
CA GLU A 135 4.71 -16.05 -4.27
C GLU A 135 3.41 -16.27 -5.05
N ARG A 136 2.25 -15.97 -4.45
CA ARG A 136 0.93 -16.11 -5.10
C ARG A 136 0.80 -15.16 -6.29
N LEU A 137 1.30 -13.93 -6.17
CA LEU A 137 1.34 -12.97 -7.29
C LEU A 137 2.24 -13.49 -8.42
N GLN A 138 3.44 -13.98 -8.11
CA GLN A 138 4.36 -14.51 -9.10
C GLN A 138 3.79 -15.73 -9.84
N THR A 139 3.14 -16.64 -9.12
CA THR A 139 2.48 -17.81 -9.70
C THR A 139 1.24 -17.39 -10.50
N GLY A 140 0.44 -16.47 -9.98
CA GLY A 140 -0.73 -15.92 -10.64
C GLY A 140 -0.41 -15.25 -11.98
N LEU A 141 0.67 -14.49 -12.08
CA LEU A 141 1.13 -13.85 -13.33
C LEU A 141 1.52 -14.83 -14.43
N ARG A 142 1.54 -16.15 -14.16
CA ARG A 142 1.71 -17.20 -15.15
C ARG A 142 0.37 -17.76 -15.66
N THR A 143 -0.76 -17.31 -15.11
CA THR A 143 -2.10 -17.72 -15.48
C THR A 143 -2.82 -16.66 -16.33
N LEU A 144 -3.62 -17.06 -17.29
CA LEU A 144 -4.36 -16.14 -18.16
C LEU A 144 -5.33 -15.22 -17.38
N PRO A 145 -6.09 -15.71 -16.37
CA PRO A 145 -6.98 -14.84 -15.61
C PRO A 145 -6.24 -13.69 -14.92
N GLN A 146 -5.15 -13.97 -14.21
CA GLN A 146 -4.39 -12.92 -13.51
C GLN A 146 -3.62 -12.04 -14.51
N LEU A 147 -3.07 -12.57 -15.60
CA LEU A 147 -2.43 -11.75 -16.65
C LEU A 147 -3.39 -10.70 -17.22
N ARG A 148 -4.66 -11.08 -17.45
CA ARG A 148 -5.68 -10.15 -17.94
C ARG A 148 -5.99 -9.05 -16.93
N ARG A 149 -6.05 -9.37 -15.63
CA ARG A 149 -6.24 -8.39 -14.56
C ARG A 149 -5.03 -7.46 -14.40
N SER A 150 -3.83 -7.98 -14.61
CA SER A 150 -2.55 -7.28 -14.45
C SER A 150 -2.02 -6.62 -15.74
N TRP A 151 -2.82 -6.48 -16.80
CA TRP A 151 -2.39 -5.95 -18.11
C TRP A 151 -1.69 -4.58 -18.01
N TYR A 152 -2.15 -3.73 -17.10
CA TYR A 152 -1.61 -2.39 -16.87
C TYR A 152 -0.15 -2.42 -16.38
N MET A 153 0.26 -3.45 -15.66
CA MET A 153 1.65 -3.61 -15.20
C MET A 153 2.62 -3.74 -16.38
N PHE A 154 2.18 -4.39 -17.47
CA PHE A 154 2.95 -4.51 -18.71
C PHE A 154 2.89 -3.21 -19.52
N PHE A 155 1.74 -2.54 -19.57
CA PHE A 155 1.61 -1.23 -20.18
C PHE A 155 2.57 -0.21 -19.52
N PHE A 156 2.73 -0.24 -18.21
CA PHE A 156 3.65 0.64 -17.47
C PHE A 156 5.13 0.41 -17.79
N GLN A 157 5.49 -0.69 -18.45
CA GLN A 157 6.88 -0.90 -18.90
C GLN A 157 7.23 -0.05 -20.13
N ILE A 158 6.26 0.46 -20.87
CA ILE A 158 6.49 1.29 -22.05
C ILE A 158 7.03 2.66 -21.59
N PRO A 159 8.19 3.13 -22.15
CA PRO A 159 8.74 4.42 -21.75
C PRO A 159 7.82 5.60 -22.10
N LYS A 160 7.57 6.50 -21.17
CA LYS A 160 6.85 7.79 -21.34
C LYS A 160 5.40 7.70 -21.79
N LEU A 161 4.93 6.58 -22.32
CA LEU A 161 3.55 6.45 -22.82
C LEU A 161 2.53 6.37 -21.67
N PRO A 162 2.74 5.57 -20.62
CA PRO A 162 1.82 5.51 -19.48
C PRO A 162 1.65 6.87 -18.78
N GLU A 163 2.76 7.59 -18.55
CA GLU A 163 2.73 8.91 -17.94
C GLU A 163 1.89 9.90 -18.76
N LYS A 164 2.09 9.89 -20.09
CA LYS A 164 1.30 10.73 -20.99
C LYS A 164 -0.19 10.34 -21.01
N ALA A 165 -0.48 9.03 -20.99
CA ALA A 165 -1.84 8.53 -21.00
C ALA A 165 -2.58 8.87 -19.69
N LEU A 166 -1.94 8.71 -18.55
CA LEU A 166 -2.51 9.04 -17.24
C LEU A 166 -2.73 10.55 -17.06
N ALA A 167 -1.82 11.38 -17.57
CA ALA A 167 -1.91 12.84 -17.48
C ALA A 167 -2.85 13.47 -18.53
N ARG A 168 -3.27 12.71 -19.56
CA ARG A 168 -4.08 13.22 -20.66
C ARG A 168 -5.49 13.59 -20.18
N ASP A 169 -6.10 14.57 -20.87
CA ASP A 169 -7.51 14.97 -20.68
C ASP A 169 -7.84 15.25 -19.20
N ASN A 170 -7.00 16.06 -18.56
CA ASN A 170 -7.13 16.40 -17.14
C ASN A 170 -7.16 15.18 -16.22
N ASN A 171 -6.21 14.28 -16.41
CA ASN A 171 -6.07 13.03 -15.66
C ASN A 171 -7.30 12.08 -15.78
N HIS A 172 -7.96 12.07 -16.93
CA HIS A 172 -9.16 11.27 -17.16
C HIS A 172 -8.94 9.78 -16.85
N MET A 173 -7.82 9.21 -17.30
CA MET A 173 -7.50 7.80 -17.06
C MET A 173 -7.27 7.53 -15.56
N LEU A 174 -6.56 8.43 -14.86
CA LEU A 174 -6.35 8.33 -13.42
C LEU A 174 -7.68 8.45 -12.65
N ARG A 175 -8.54 9.40 -13.05
CA ARG A 175 -9.90 9.55 -12.52
C ARG A 175 -10.72 8.27 -12.70
N THR A 176 -10.57 7.61 -13.86
CA THR A 176 -11.27 6.38 -14.18
C THR A 176 -10.92 5.24 -13.22
N ILE A 177 -9.68 5.18 -12.72
CA ILE A 177 -9.27 4.17 -11.74
C ILE A 177 -10.14 4.26 -10.48
N PHE A 178 -10.46 5.46 -10.01
CA PHE A 178 -11.32 5.67 -8.83
C PHE A 178 -12.82 5.50 -9.11
N LYS A 179 -13.27 5.72 -10.36
CA LYS A 179 -14.71 5.78 -10.70
C LYS A 179 -15.26 4.52 -11.36
N LYS A 180 -14.41 3.63 -11.88
CA LYS A 180 -14.86 2.40 -12.55
C LYS A 180 -14.92 1.18 -11.63
N GLU A 181 -14.68 1.36 -10.34
CA GLU A 181 -14.89 0.29 -9.39
C GLU A 181 -16.39 -0.05 -9.25
N PRO A 182 -16.75 -1.33 -9.05
CA PRO A 182 -18.16 -1.76 -9.05
C PRO A 182 -19.06 -1.03 -8.05
N LYS A 183 -18.49 -0.45 -7.00
CA LYS A 183 -19.24 0.24 -5.92
C LYS A 183 -19.00 1.75 -5.83
N GLU A 184 -18.18 2.31 -6.73
CA GLU A 184 -17.80 3.73 -6.69
C GLU A 184 -17.47 4.24 -5.27
N PRO A 185 -16.45 3.68 -4.60
CA PRO A 185 -16.16 3.97 -3.19
C PRO A 185 -15.74 5.41 -2.92
N PHE A 186 -15.53 6.21 -3.98
CA PHE A 186 -15.05 7.59 -3.90
C PHE A 186 -16.08 8.60 -4.40
N SER A 187 -16.39 9.60 -3.59
CA SER A 187 -17.11 10.80 -4.02
C SER A 187 -16.28 11.63 -5.01
N ASP A 188 -16.94 12.52 -5.80
CA ASP A 188 -16.21 13.41 -6.70
C ASP A 188 -15.22 14.33 -5.98
N GLN A 189 -15.55 14.75 -4.76
CA GLN A 189 -14.66 15.57 -3.94
C GLN A 189 -13.41 14.80 -3.52
N GLU A 190 -13.55 13.55 -3.11
CA GLU A 190 -12.42 12.68 -2.77
C GLU A 190 -11.53 12.42 -3.98
N VAL A 191 -12.13 12.12 -5.14
CA VAL A 191 -11.35 11.97 -6.38
C VAL A 191 -10.52 13.21 -6.67
N GLN A 192 -11.04 14.43 -6.44
CA GLN A 192 -10.24 15.66 -6.62
C GLN A 192 -9.06 15.73 -5.64
N VAL A 193 -9.23 15.28 -4.40
CA VAL A 193 -8.14 15.21 -3.40
C VAL A 193 -7.02 14.30 -3.90
N TYR A 194 -7.37 13.11 -4.40
CA TYR A 194 -6.39 12.17 -4.97
C TYR A 194 -5.70 12.74 -6.21
N LEU A 195 -6.46 13.30 -7.15
CA LEU A 195 -5.88 13.90 -8.37
C LEU A 195 -4.89 15.02 -8.06
N LYS A 196 -5.18 15.85 -7.05
CA LYS A 196 -4.29 16.93 -6.62
C LYS A 196 -2.93 16.40 -6.12
N ALA A 197 -2.89 15.25 -5.45
CA ALA A 197 -1.65 14.62 -5.02
C ALA A 197 -0.77 14.18 -6.21
N PHE A 198 -1.36 14.01 -7.40
CA PHE A 198 -0.68 13.64 -8.64
C PHE A 198 -0.37 14.81 -9.59
N GLU A 199 -0.71 16.06 -9.24
CA GLU A 199 -0.40 17.25 -10.04
C GLU A 199 1.10 17.58 -10.08
N GLN A 200 1.87 17.12 -9.10
CA GLN A 200 3.31 17.33 -9.09
C GLN A 200 3.97 16.56 -10.24
N LYS A 201 4.84 17.25 -10.99
CA LYS A 201 5.38 16.82 -12.29
C LYS A 201 5.97 15.42 -12.30
N GLU A 202 6.66 15.00 -11.24
CA GLU A 202 7.40 13.74 -11.18
C GLU A 202 6.57 12.59 -10.57
N THR A 203 5.39 12.87 -9.98
CA THR A 203 4.62 11.86 -9.20
C THR A 203 4.20 10.66 -10.05
N LEU A 204 3.68 10.90 -11.26
CA LEU A 204 3.26 9.80 -12.15
C LEU A 204 4.44 8.91 -12.55
N SER A 205 5.57 9.50 -12.92
CA SER A 205 6.78 8.72 -13.27
C SER A 205 7.31 7.95 -12.07
N ALA A 206 7.34 8.55 -10.90
CA ALA A 206 7.75 7.93 -9.66
C ALA A 206 6.86 6.72 -9.31
N ALA A 207 5.55 6.91 -9.32
CA ALA A 207 4.58 5.85 -9.04
C ALA A 207 4.66 4.69 -10.05
N ILE A 208 4.82 4.99 -11.35
CA ILE A 208 5.01 3.98 -12.40
C ILE A 208 6.34 3.23 -12.23
N ASN A 209 7.37 3.87 -11.70
CA ASN A 209 8.68 3.25 -11.50
C ASN A 209 8.67 2.10 -10.48
N TYR A 210 7.69 2.03 -9.58
CA TYR A 210 7.45 0.85 -8.71
C TYR A 210 7.24 -0.40 -9.55
N TYR A 211 6.38 -0.30 -10.57
CA TYR A 211 6.10 -1.41 -11.49
C TYR A 211 7.30 -1.72 -12.38
N ARG A 212 8.01 -0.71 -12.87
CA ARG A 212 9.22 -0.90 -13.68
C ARG A 212 10.33 -1.59 -12.89
N ALA A 213 10.56 -1.17 -11.64
CA ALA A 213 11.56 -1.77 -10.77
C ALA A 213 11.23 -3.24 -10.45
N MET A 214 9.96 -3.55 -10.22
CA MET A 214 9.51 -4.93 -9.97
C MET A 214 9.87 -5.89 -11.12
N PHE A 215 9.78 -5.43 -12.38
CA PHE A 215 10.11 -6.25 -13.54
C PHE A 215 11.62 -6.35 -13.81
N ARG A 216 12.44 -5.44 -13.30
CA ARG A 216 13.90 -5.51 -13.42
C ARG A 216 14.54 -6.58 -12.54
N ARG A 217 13.84 -7.06 -11.51
CA ARG A 217 14.35 -8.09 -10.60
C ARG A 217 14.29 -9.46 -11.27
N SER A 218 15.39 -10.19 -11.22
CA SER A 218 15.44 -11.56 -11.72
C SER A 218 14.57 -12.49 -10.85
N SER A 219 14.10 -13.60 -11.44
CA SER A 219 13.37 -14.62 -10.69
C SER A 219 14.24 -15.24 -9.58
N ALA A 220 15.56 -15.35 -9.80
CA ALA A 220 16.49 -15.83 -8.80
C ALA A 220 16.56 -14.89 -7.58
N THR A 221 16.64 -13.56 -7.82
CA THR A 221 16.64 -12.55 -6.75
C THR A 221 15.34 -12.59 -5.95
N LYS A 222 14.20 -12.65 -6.66
CA LYS A 222 12.87 -12.76 -6.00
C LYS A 222 12.80 -13.98 -5.09
N LYS A 223 13.21 -15.14 -5.59
CA LYS A 223 13.23 -16.40 -4.82
C LYS A 223 14.20 -16.34 -3.63
N ALA A 224 15.38 -15.74 -3.80
CA ALA A 224 16.39 -15.60 -2.75
C ALA A 224 15.93 -14.71 -1.60
N GLN A 225 14.97 -13.81 -1.81
CA GLN A 225 14.42 -12.92 -0.78
C GLN A 225 13.17 -13.48 -0.09
N MET A 226 12.58 -14.54 -0.62
CA MET A 226 11.45 -15.20 0.03
C MET A 226 11.88 -15.80 1.35
N ARG A 227 11.15 -15.46 2.41
CA ARG A 227 11.33 -15.98 3.77
C ARG A 227 9.96 -16.31 4.35
N LYS A 228 9.95 -17.28 5.24
CA LYS A 228 8.76 -17.59 6.04
C LYS A 228 8.46 -16.43 6.99
N ILE A 229 7.20 -16.07 7.09
CA ILE A 229 6.70 -15.04 8.01
C ILE A 229 6.06 -15.76 9.19
N GLU A 230 6.72 -15.68 10.35
CA GLU A 230 6.25 -16.31 11.59
C GLU A 230 5.32 -15.39 12.41
N GLN A 231 5.30 -14.09 12.09
CA GLN A 231 4.40 -13.13 12.73
C GLN A 231 2.94 -13.50 12.44
N PRO A 232 2.01 -13.18 13.35
CA PRO A 232 0.59 -13.23 13.02
C PRO A 232 0.25 -12.30 11.84
N VAL A 233 -0.52 -12.82 10.90
CA VAL A 233 -0.94 -12.09 9.69
C VAL A 233 -2.46 -12.07 9.59
N LEU A 234 -3.03 -10.87 9.40
CA LEU A 234 -4.41 -10.65 9.03
C LEU A 234 -4.49 -10.26 7.55
N ILE A 235 -5.35 -10.92 6.80
CA ILE A 235 -5.67 -10.52 5.42
C ILE A 235 -7.14 -10.13 5.35
N LEU A 236 -7.40 -8.93 4.83
CA LEU A 236 -8.75 -8.46 4.50
C LEU A 236 -8.83 -8.30 2.98
N PHE A 237 -9.70 -9.08 2.34
CA PHE A 237 -9.74 -9.15 0.89
C PHE A 237 -11.14 -8.90 0.34
N GLY A 238 -11.27 -7.89 -0.52
CA GLY A 238 -12.50 -7.61 -1.27
C GLY A 238 -12.55 -8.48 -2.54
N ASP A 239 -13.53 -9.36 -2.63
CA ASP A 239 -13.67 -10.37 -3.68
C ASP A 239 -14.05 -9.80 -5.06
N LEU A 240 -14.54 -8.55 -5.08
CA LEU A 240 -14.85 -7.82 -6.31
C LEU A 240 -13.62 -7.09 -6.90
N ASP A 241 -12.41 -7.33 -6.37
CA ASP A 241 -11.16 -6.74 -6.86
C ASP A 241 -10.96 -7.02 -8.36
N PRO A 242 -10.90 -5.99 -9.24
CA PRO A 242 -10.69 -6.19 -10.66
C PRO A 242 -9.22 -6.45 -11.03
N HIS A 243 -8.28 -6.21 -10.11
CA HIS A 243 -6.83 -6.27 -10.33
C HIS A 243 -6.22 -7.58 -9.83
N LEU A 244 -6.72 -8.11 -8.71
CA LEU A 244 -6.21 -9.29 -8.05
C LEU A 244 -7.29 -10.37 -7.97
N SER A 245 -6.93 -11.63 -8.30
CA SER A 245 -7.87 -12.74 -8.20
C SER A 245 -8.01 -13.20 -6.75
N LYS A 246 -9.25 -13.31 -6.27
CA LYS A 246 -9.55 -13.86 -4.95
C LYS A 246 -9.03 -15.28 -4.76
N ASP A 247 -8.96 -16.07 -5.81
CA ASP A 247 -8.43 -17.45 -5.77
C ASP A 247 -6.93 -17.51 -5.41
N LEU A 248 -6.27 -16.35 -5.39
CA LEU A 248 -4.86 -16.19 -5.04
C LEU A 248 -4.66 -15.44 -3.71
N ALA A 249 -5.75 -15.03 -3.05
CA ALA A 249 -5.68 -14.21 -1.83
C ALA A 249 -5.06 -14.97 -0.65
N ASP A 250 -5.35 -16.26 -0.53
CA ASP A 250 -4.79 -17.12 0.52
C ASP A 250 -3.29 -17.37 0.28
N PRO A 251 -2.40 -16.97 1.20
CA PRO A 251 -1.01 -17.34 1.11
C PRO A 251 -0.83 -18.84 1.38
N LEU A 252 0.25 -19.41 0.86
CA LEU A 252 0.56 -20.81 1.17
C LEU A 252 1.03 -20.94 2.63
N PRO A 253 0.50 -21.92 3.40
CA PRO A 253 0.84 -22.08 4.83
C PRO A 253 2.34 -22.34 5.08
N GLU A 254 3.06 -22.85 4.09
CA GLU A 254 4.52 -23.01 4.17
C GLU A 254 5.27 -21.68 4.28
N TRP A 255 4.70 -20.59 3.74
CA TRP A 255 5.26 -19.24 3.80
C TRP A 255 4.67 -18.39 4.92
N VAL A 256 3.38 -18.58 5.25
CA VAL A 256 2.67 -17.77 6.25
C VAL A 256 1.77 -18.67 7.09
N PRO A 257 2.32 -19.40 8.07
CA PRO A 257 1.57 -20.38 8.85
C PRO A 257 0.51 -19.77 9.77
N ASN A 258 0.71 -18.54 10.23
CA ASN A 258 -0.13 -17.87 11.22
C ASN A 258 -1.03 -16.81 10.54
N THR A 259 -1.87 -17.25 9.60
CA THR A 259 -2.75 -16.36 8.83
C THR A 259 -4.20 -16.47 9.27
N GLU A 260 -4.82 -15.31 9.51
CA GLU A 260 -6.27 -15.10 9.55
C GLU A 260 -6.67 -14.35 8.29
N ILE A 261 -7.64 -14.87 7.51
CA ILE A 261 -8.12 -14.22 6.29
C ILE A 261 -9.65 -14.02 6.35
N HIS A 262 -10.10 -12.84 5.92
CA HIS A 262 -11.51 -12.52 5.75
C HIS A 262 -11.76 -12.05 4.32
N HIS A 263 -12.66 -12.77 3.64
CA HIS A 263 -13.17 -12.42 2.33
C HIS A 263 -14.46 -11.61 2.44
N TYR A 264 -14.56 -10.55 1.65
CA TYR A 264 -15.73 -9.68 1.56
C TYR A 264 -16.28 -9.73 0.14
N ASP A 265 -17.34 -10.49 -0.06
CA ASP A 265 -17.96 -10.74 -1.37
C ASP A 265 -18.60 -9.50 -2.00
N ASP A 266 -18.75 -8.45 -1.19
CA ASP A 266 -19.33 -7.17 -1.55
C ASP A 266 -18.34 -5.99 -1.45
N ALA A 267 -17.01 -6.24 -1.37
CA ALA A 267 -15.97 -5.21 -1.35
C ALA A 267 -15.05 -5.30 -2.57
N THR A 268 -14.55 -4.15 -3.02
CA THR A 268 -13.67 -3.98 -4.17
C THR A 268 -12.19 -4.02 -3.76
N HIS A 269 -11.30 -3.58 -4.67
CA HIS A 269 -9.90 -3.33 -4.36
C HIS A 269 -9.69 -2.35 -3.19
N TRP A 270 -10.62 -1.41 -3.01
CA TRP A 270 -10.57 -0.34 -2.02
C TRP A 270 -11.33 -0.70 -0.74
N ILE A 271 -11.08 -1.88 -0.19
CA ILE A 271 -11.82 -2.41 0.97
C ILE A 271 -11.85 -1.44 2.16
N GLN A 272 -10.79 -0.64 2.39
CA GLN A 272 -10.72 0.37 3.45
C GLN A 272 -11.71 1.52 3.25
N HIS A 273 -12.18 1.74 2.01
CA HIS A 273 -13.21 2.71 1.65
C HIS A 273 -14.60 2.07 1.57
N ASP A 274 -14.69 0.83 1.09
CA ASP A 274 -15.96 0.10 0.99
C ASP A 274 -16.51 -0.29 2.36
N LYS A 275 -15.62 -0.64 3.30
CA LYS A 275 -15.92 -1.20 4.62
C LYS A 275 -15.13 -0.51 5.75
N PRO A 276 -15.17 0.83 5.86
CA PRO A 276 -14.26 1.57 6.73
C PRO A 276 -14.39 1.16 8.21
N ALA A 277 -15.60 0.96 8.70
CA ALA A 277 -15.85 0.58 10.10
C ALA A 277 -15.39 -0.87 10.36
N GLU A 278 -15.74 -1.80 9.48
CA GLU A 278 -15.38 -3.22 9.63
C GLU A 278 -13.87 -3.42 9.56
N VAL A 279 -13.20 -2.79 8.59
CA VAL A 279 -11.73 -2.82 8.45
C VAL A 279 -11.08 -2.29 9.74
N SER A 280 -11.54 -1.14 10.24
CA SER A 280 -10.99 -0.56 11.47
C SER A 280 -11.19 -1.48 12.67
N GLN A 281 -12.37 -2.06 12.84
CA GLN A 281 -12.68 -2.99 13.93
C GLN A 281 -11.83 -4.26 13.85
N ARG A 282 -11.62 -4.82 12.66
CA ARG A 282 -10.75 -5.98 12.44
C ARG A 282 -9.30 -5.66 12.80
N LEU A 283 -8.77 -4.52 12.34
CA LEU A 283 -7.42 -4.08 12.70
C LEU A 283 -7.27 -3.92 14.21
N ILE A 284 -8.21 -3.23 14.87
CA ILE A 284 -8.19 -3.02 16.32
C ILE A 284 -8.25 -4.35 17.08
N ALA A 285 -9.10 -5.27 16.66
CA ALA A 285 -9.21 -6.60 17.30
C ALA A 285 -7.92 -7.41 17.11
N PHE A 286 -7.34 -7.37 15.91
CA PHE A 286 -6.13 -8.10 15.57
C PHE A 286 -4.89 -7.56 16.27
N PHE A 287 -4.78 -6.27 16.55
CA PHE A 287 -3.61 -5.66 17.20
C PHE A 287 -3.62 -5.79 18.74
N LYS A 288 -4.71 -6.17 19.33
CA LYS A 288 -4.79 -6.54 20.78
C LYS A 288 -4.08 -7.87 21.04
#